data_dec2a1c3b84d17cb1dfc6cae64881537
#
_entry.id   dec2a1c3b84d17cb1dfc6cae64881537
#
_cell.length_a   1.000
_cell.length_b   1.000
_cell.length_c   1.000
_cell.angle_alpha   90.00
_cell.angle_beta   90.00
_cell.angle_gamma   90.00
#
_symmetry.space_group_name_H-M   'P 1'
#
loop_
_entity.id
_entity.type
_entity.pdbx_description
1 polymer ?
#
loop_
_entity_poly.entity_id
_entity_poly.type
_entity_poly.pdbx_seq_one_letter_code
_entity_poly.pdbx_strand_id
1 'polypeptide(L)'
;MEINLKEVKESFITTTHDLLQRSEALLLEMERQVNPEHYTELLRAVHTIKGNAGIFELDSVIHLCHAFETFLEELRTAAVPLSTELIDTGLTVID
;
A
#
# COMPACT_ATOMS: atom_id res chain seq x y z
N MET A 1 17.22 -28.01 0.17
CA MET A 1 17.45 -26.57 0.28
C MET A 1 16.78 -26.06 1.56
N GLU A 2 17.56 -25.60 2.50
CA GLU A 2 17.01 -25.07 3.72
C GLU A 2 16.55 -23.62 3.50
N ILE A 3 15.34 -23.34 3.94
CA ILE A 3 14.82 -21.97 3.91
C ILE A 3 15.13 -21.34 5.26
N ASN A 4 15.92 -20.27 5.25
CA ASN A 4 16.22 -19.53 6.46
C ASN A 4 15.05 -18.55 6.73
N LEU A 5 14.17 -18.93 7.64
CA LEU A 5 13.01 -18.12 7.99
C LEU A 5 13.36 -16.73 8.50
N LYS A 6 14.49 -16.60 9.18
CA LYS A 6 14.94 -15.29 9.66
C LYS A 6 15.27 -14.35 8.51
N GLU A 7 15.99 -14.85 7.50
CA GLU A 7 16.33 -14.05 6.32
C GLU A 7 15.09 -13.69 5.52
N VAL A 8 14.13 -14.61 5.40
CA VAL A 8 12.88 -14.36 4.71
C VAL A 8 12.07 -13.27 5.41
N LYS A 9 12.01 -13.31 6.75
CA LYS A 9 11.33 -12.27 7.54
C LYS A 9 12.02 -10.92 7.39
N GLU A 10 13.33 -10.88 7.44
CA GLU A 10 14.09 -9.64 7.26
C GLU A 10 13.87 -9.05 5.89
N SER A 11 13.86 -9.90 4.86
CA SER A 11 13.56 -9.49 3.49
C SER A 11 12.13 -8.94 3.35
N PHE A 12 11.16 -9.59 4.00
CA PHE A 12 9.78 -9.12 4.02
C PHE A 12 9.66 -7.75 4.68
N ILE A 13 10.31 -7.56 5.83
CA ILE A 13 10.29 -6.29 6.56
C ILE A 13 10.89 -5.17 5.71
N THR A 14 12.04 -5.43 5.10
CA THR A 14 12.74 -4.45 4.26
C THR A 14 11.89 -4.08 3.04
N THR A 15 11.37 -5.08 2.33
CA THR A 15 10.54 -4.86 1.15
C THR A 15 9.27 -4.10 1.50
N THR A 16 8.61 -4.47 2.60
CA THR A 16 7.40 -3.80 3.07
C THR A 16 7.68 -2.35 3.44
N HIS A 17 8.78 -2.10 4.14
CA HIS A 17 9.19 -0.75 4.51
C HIS A 17 9.40 0.13 3.28
N ASP A 18 10.12 -0.40 2.28
CA ASP A 18 10.37 0.33 1.03
C ASP A 18 9.07 0.63 0.28
N LEU A 19 8.15 -0.34 0.23
CA LEU A 19 6.86 -0.16 -0.42
C LEU A 19 5.99 0.86 0.32
N LEU A 20 6.04 0.87 1.65
CA LEU A 20 5.31 1.86 2.46
C LEU A 20 5.86 3.26 2.22
N GLN A 21 7.18 3.42 2.17
CA GLN A 21 7.79 4.71 1.87
C GLN A 21 7.42 5.19 0.47
N ARG A 22 7.42 4.31 -0.51
CA ARG A 22 7.02 4.66 -1.87
C ARG A 22 5.54 5.04 -1.94
N SER A 23 4.68 4.31 -1.21
CA SER A 23 3.25 4.59 -1.14
C SER A 23 2.98 5.96 -0.51
N GLU A 24 3.71 6.30 0.56
CA GLU A 24 3.61 7.60 1.19
C GLU A 24 3.99 8.72 0.22
N ALA A 25 5.11 8.54 -0.50
CA ALA A 25 5.56 9.51 -1.50
C ALA A 25 4.52 9.69 -2.60
N LEU A 26 3.90 8.59 -3.07
CA LEU A 26 2.85 8.64 -4.09
C LEU A 26 1.63 9.41 -3.60
N LEU A 27 1.19 9.18 -2.36
CA LEU A 27 0.06 9.90 -1.79
C LEU A 27 0.33 11.40 -1.71
N LEU A 28 1.55 11.78 -1.33
CA LEU A 28 1.95 13.19 -1.28
C LEU A 28 1.99 13.81 -2.68
N GLU A 29 2.45 13.07 -3.68
CA GLU A 29 2.42 13.54 -5.07
C GLU A 29 0.98 13.73 -5.56
N MET A 30 0.08 12.81 -5.21
CA MET A 30 -1.34 12.88 -5.59
C MET A 30 -2.05 14.07 -4.96
N GLU A 31 -1.61 14.54 -3.80
CA GLU A 31 -2.12 15.76 -3.17
C GLU A 31 -1.82 16.99 -4.04
N ARG A 32 -0.67 16.98 -4.72
CA ARG A 32 -0.26 18.09 -5.59
C ARG A 32 -0.89 18.00 -6.97
N GLN A 33 -0.87 16.80 -7.57
CA GLN A 33 -1.41 16.57 -8.89
C GLN A 33 -1.78 15.10 -9.05
N VAL A 34 -3.06 14.82 -9.30
CA VAL A 34 -3.54 13.46 -9.49
C VAL A 34 -3.22 12.99 -10.91
N ASN A 35 -2.57 11.84 -11.00
CA ASN A 35 -2.28 11.15 -12.25
C ASN A 35 -2.82 9.72 -12.12
N PRO A 36 -3.55 9.19 -13.11
CA PRO A 36 -4.05 7.81 -13.04
C PRO A 36 -2.99 6.76 -12.77
N GLU A 37 -1.76 7.01 -13.19
CA GLU A 37 -0.64 6.10 -12.94
C GLU A 37 -0.29 5.99 -11.45
N HIS A 38 -0.56 7.04 -10.67
CA HIS A 38 -0.35 7.02 -9.22
C HIS A 38 -1.21 5.95 -8.57
N TYR A 39 -2.48 5.85 -8.97
CA TYR A 39 -3.40 4.82 -8.45
C TYR A 39 -2.90 3.43 -8.79
N THR A 40 -2.47 3.22 -10.04
CA THR A 40 -1.96 1.92 -10.49
C THR A 40 -0.73 1.50 -9.71
N GLU A 41 0.22 2.40 -9.52
CA GLU A 41 1.44 2.12 -8.77
C GLU A 41 1.15 1.85 -7.30
N LEU A 42 0.26 2.65 -6.71
CA LEU A 42 -0.13 2.50 -5.30
C LEU A 42 -0.86 1.18 -5.07
N LEU A 43 -1.82 0.82 -5.94
CA LEU A 43 -2.52 -0.45 -5.87
C LEU A 43 -1.56 -1.64 -6.00
N ARG A 44 -0.57 -1.53 -6.88
CA ARG A 44 0.44 -2.57 -7.05
C ARG A 44 1.27 -2.75 -5.78
N ALA A 45 1.67 -1.65 -5.13
CA ALA A 45 2.43 -1.70 -3.90
C ALA A 45 1.62 -2.37 -2.78
N VAL A 46 0.37 -1.96 -2.62
CA VAL A 46 -0.53 -2.53 -1.60
C VAL A 46 -0.78 -4.02 -1.86
N HIS A 47 -0.99 -4.39 -3.12
CA HIS A 47 -1.20 -5.78 -3.51
C HIS A 47 0.04 -6.64 -3.19
N THR A 48 1.23 -6.12 -3.42
CA THR A 48 2.48 -6.81 -3.10
C THR A 48 2.62 -7.02 -1.59
N ILE A 49 2.32 -6.00 -0.79
CA ILE A 49 2.34 -6.11 0.67
C ILE A 49 1.34 -7.16 1.14
N LYS A 50 0.13 -7.17 0.58
CA LYS A 50 -0.91 -8.14 0.91
C LYS A 50 -0.45 -9.56 0.61
N GLY A 51 0.13 -9.79 -0.57
CA GLY A 51 0.65 -11.11 -0.96
C GLY A 51 1.75 -11.59 -0.03
N ASN A 52 2.68 -10.72 0.32
CA ASN A 52 3.76 -11.05 1.25
C ASN A 52 3.22 -11.32 2.66
N ALA A 53 2.24 -10.53 3.10
CA ALA A 53 1.61 -10.76 4.40
C ALA A 53 0.92 -12.11 4.49
N GLY A 54 0.39 -12.60 3.36
CA GLY A 54 -0.21 -13.93 3.28
C GLY A 54 0.77 -15.06 3.58
N ILE A 55 2.03 -14.91 3.17
CA ILE A 55 3.08 -15.90 3.42
C ILE A 55 3.30 -16.07 4.92
N PHE A 56 3.17 -15.02 5.70
CA PHE A 56 3.39 -15.01 7.16
C PHE A 56 2.09 -15.08 7.96
N GLU A 57 0.95 -15.30 7.29
CA GLU A 57 -0.37 -15.40 7.91
C GLU A 57 -0.73 -14.16 8.76
N LEU A 58 -0.35 -12.99 8.27
CA LEU A 58 -0.64 -11.72 8.95
C LEU A 58 -2.02 -11.20 8.55
N ASP A 59 -3.07 -11.82 9.08
CA ASP A 59 -4.46 -11.57 8.69
C ASP A 59 -4.87 -10.10 8.86
N SER A 60 -4.45 -9.45 9.93
CA SER A 60 -4.75 -8.03 10.14
C SER A 60 -4.19 -7.15 9.04
N VAL A 61 -2.96 -7.43 8.59
CA VAL A 61 -2.34 -6.70 7.49
C VAL A 61 -3.06 -6.97 6.18
N ILE A 62 -3.45 -8.23 5.94
CA ILE A 62 -4.21 -8.63 4.74
C ILE A 62 -5.53 -7.87 4.68
N HIS A 63 -6.28 -7.83 5.77
CA HIS A 63 -7.56 -7.14 5.85
C HIS A 63 -7.40 -5.63 5.64
N LEU A 64 -6.38 -5.03 6.24
CA LEU A 64 -6.07 -3.61 6.07
C LEU A 64 -5.74 -3.28 4.62
N CYS A 65 -4.89 -4.09 3.99
CA CYS A 65 -4.53 -3.92 2.58
C CYS A 65 -5.74 -4.05 1.67
N HIS A 66 -6.62 -5.03 1.95
CA HIS A 66 -7.84 -5.22 1.17
C HIS A 66 -8.76 -4.00 1.26
N ALA A 67 -8.95 -3.47 2.46
CA ALA A 67 -9.75 -2.26 2.66
C ALA A 67 -9.15 -1.06 1.92
N PHE A 68 -7.84 -0.92 1.95
CA PHE A 68 -7.14 0.16 1.26
C PHE A 68 -7.24 0.02 -0.26
N GLU A 69 -7.11 -1.19 -0.79
CA GLU A 69 -7.32 -1.45 -2.21
C GLU A 69 -8.72 -1.04 -2.65
N THR A 70 -9.73 -1.41 -1.87
CA THR A 70 -11.13 -1.05 -2.15
C THR A 70 -11.32 0.46 -2.16
N PHE A 71 -10.74 1.14 -1.17
CA PHE A 71 -10.79 2.60 -1.07
C PHE A 71 -10.18 3.27 -2.32
N LEU A 72 -9.00 2.80 -2.74
CA LEU A 72 -8.32 3.35 -3.92
C LEU A 72 -9.10 3.09 -5.20
N GLU A 73 -9.67 1.90 -5.35
CA GLU A 73 -10.50 1.57 -6.52
C GLU A 73 -11.75 2.45 -6.59
N GLU A 74 -12.39 2.69 -5.46
CA GLU A 74 -13.55 3.58 -5.40
C GLU A 74 -13.19 5.01 -5.77
N LEU A 75 -12.07 5.52 -5.27
CA LEU A 75 -11.58 6.85 -5.61
C LEU A 75 -11.29 6.96 -7.10
N ARG A 76 -10.64 5.97 -7.67
CA ARG A 76 -10.28 5.96 -9.08
C ARG A 76 -11.53 5.93 -9.97
N THR A 77 -12.49 5.07 -9.63
CA THR A 77 -13.71 4.88 -10.41
C THR A 77 -14.64 6.09 -10.32
N ALA A 78 -14.77 6.68 -9.14
CA ALA A 78 -15.63 7.83 -8.92
C ALA A 78 -15.04 9.13 -9.46
N ALA A 79 -13.76 9.12 -9.86
CA ALA A 79 -13.04 10.31 -10.30
C ALA A 79 -13.13 11.46 -9.29
N VAL A 80 -13.16 11.10 -7.99
CA VAL A 80 -13.25 12.08 -6.90
C VAL A 80 -11.90 12.79 -6.76
N PRO A 81 -11.88 14.14 -6.70
CA PRO A 81 -10.64 14.86 -6.43
C PRO A 81 -10.11 14.48 -5.06
N LEU A 82 -8.80 14.19 -4.98
CA LEU A 82 -8.18 13.90 -3.71
C LEU A 82 -8.00 15.18 -2.92
N SER A 83 -8.64 15.25 -1.75
CA SER A 83 -8.46 16.34 -0.81
C SER A 83 -7.33 16.01 0.13
N THR A 84 -6.80 17.04 0.81
CA THR A 84 -5.80 16.85 1.86
C THR A 84 -6.30 15.87 2.91
N GLU A 85 -7.58 15.94 3.23
CA GLU A 85 -8.22 15.05 4.22
C GLU A 85 -8.17 13.58 3.79
N LEU A 86 -8.45 13.29 2.51
CA LEU A 86 -8.38 11.93 1.98
C LEU A 86 -6.93 11.41 1.94
N ILE A 87 -5.98 12.27 1.59
CA ILE A 87 -4.56 11.94 1.61
C ILE A 87 -4.12 11.61 3.04
N ASP A 88 -4.52 12.43 4.01
CA ASP A 88 -4.19 12.19 5.41
C ASP A 88 -4.76 10.85 5.91
N THR A 89 -5.97 10.50 5.47
CA THR A 89 -6.57 9.21 5.79
C THR A 89 -5.72 8.07 5.23
N GLY A 90 -5.28 8.18 3.97
CA GLY A 90 -4.42 7.18 3.35
C GLY A 90 -3.08 7.05 4.06
N LEU A 91 -2.47 8.17 4.43
CA LEU A 91 -1.19 8.18 5.17
C LEU A 91 -1.34 7.53 6.54
N THR A 92 -2.46 7.74 7.21
CA THR A 92 -2.74 7.12 8.51
C THR A 92 -2.79 5.60 8.39
N VAL A 93 -3.35 5.08 7.31
CA VAL A 93 -3.40 3.64 7.05
C VAL A 93 -2.00 3.05 6.84
N ILE A 94 -1.12 3.79 6.14
CA ILE A 94 0.23 3.34 5.83
C ILE A 94 1.15 3.43 7.05
N ASP A 95 1.06 4.50 7.81
CA ASP A 95 1.88 4.72 8.99
C ASP A 95 1.40 3.89 10.17
#